data_3b20af3d34b53969d3ef4570a475ad9b
#
_entry.id   3b20af3d34b53969d3ef4570a475ad9b
#
_cell.length_a   1.000
_cell.length_b   1.000
_cell.length_c   1.000
_cell.angle_alpha   90.00
_cell.angle_beta   90.00
_cell.angle_gamma   90.00
#
_symmetry.space_group_name_H-M   'P 1'
#
loop_
_entity.id
_entity.type
_entity.pdbx_description
1 polymer ?
#
loop_
_entity_poly.entity_id
_entity_poly.type
_entity_poly.pdbx_seq_one_letter_code
_entity_poly.pdbx_strand_id
1 'polypeptide(L)'
;LMVCIAHQYLFLHPDFVFPGQNRLSLVSLKFFTRMTAIGATKKLALSFRKMREVPSERIVVVPPLLRKEVLETTPVNGDYLHGYLLNSGFSEEIRSWHKVHPNVALHIFWDKKEVRPEVKVDSFLSFHQLNDTLFIRYMAGAKAYATTAGFESVCEAMYLGKPVLMVPTHIEQSCNAFDAVQAGAGVVADRFDLDALLELSRTHRPNPAFSHWVKQADWLI
;
A
#
# COMPACT_ATOMS: atom_id res chain seq x y z
N LEU A 1 -7.45 -22.03 -21.52
CA LEU A 1 -7.65 -21.61 -20.14
C LEU A 1 -6.93 -20.26 -19.93
N MET A 2 -7.66 -19.21 -19.54
CA MET A 2 -7.10 -17.89 -19.22
C MET A 2 -7.41 -17.55 -17.76
N VAL A 3 -6.37 -17.35 -16.94
CA VAL A 3 -6.49 -16.91 -15.55
C VAL A 3 -5.92 -15.50 -15.44
N CYS A 4 -6.71 -14.58 -14.91
CA CYS A 4 -6.28 -13.20 -14.66
C CYS A 4 -6.06 -12.99 -13.16
N ILE A 5 -4.98 -12.31 -12.79
CA ILE A 5 -4.60 -12.04 -11.40
C ILE A 5 -4.42 -10.55 -11.24
N ALA A 6 -5.20 -9.92 -10.36
CA ALA A 6 -5.01 -8.52 -9.95
C ALA A 6 -5.91 -8.16 -8.76
N HIS A 7 -5.54 -7.12 -8.01
CA HIS A 7 -6.38 -6.57 -6.96
C HIS A 7 -7.68 -5.95 -7.51
N GLN A 8 -7.62 -5.30 -8.67
CA GLN A 8 -8.80 -4.63 -9.26
C GLN A 8 -10.01 -5.57 -9.47
N TYR A 9 -9.80 -6.89 -9.60
CA TYR A 9 -10.93 -7.84 -9.72
C TYR A 9 -11.78 -7.92 -8.46
N LEU A 10 -11.24 -7.49 -7.31
CA LEU A 10 -11.99 -7.37 -6.07
C LEU A 10 -13.10 -6.31 -6.17
N PHE A 11 -12.93 -5.27 -6.99
CA PHE A 11 -13.96 -4.24 -7.23
C PHE A 11 -15.22 -4.78 -7.94
N LEU A 12 -15.16 -5.99 -8.47
CA LEU A 12 -16.33 -6.70 -9.03
C LEU A 12 -17.01 -7.60 -8.01
N HIS A 13 -16.43 -7.78 -6.83
CA HIS A 13 -17.00 -8.60 -5.77
C HIS A 13 -18.24 -7.93 -5.17
N PRO A 14 -19.39 -8.63 -4.99
CA PRO A 14 -20.63 -8.03 -4.51
C PRO A 14 -20.52 -7.48 -3.07
N ASP A 15 -19.65 -8.07 -2.25
CA ASP A 15 -19.46 -7.67 -0.85
C ASP A 15 -18.31 -6.64 -0.69
N PHE A 16 -17.75 -6.13 -1.80
CA PHE A 16 -16.77 -5.06 -1.73
C PHE A 16 -17.46 -3.74 -1.42
N VAL A 17 -17.00 -3.08 -0.35
CA VAL A 17 -17.53 -1.79 0.09
C VAL A 17 -16.71 -0.67 -0.52
N PHE A 18 -17.35 0.18 -1.28
CA PHE A 18 -16.71 1.34 -1.91
C PHE A 18 -16.75 2.56 -0.99
N PRO A 19 -15.72 3.43 -1.03
CA PRO A 19 -15.81 4.73 -0.39
C PRO A 19 -16.96 5.54 -0.99
N GLY A 20 -17.61 6.38 -0.20
CA GLY A 20 -18.80 7.16 -0.59
C GLY A 20 -18.57 8.26 -1.63
N GLN A 21 -17.71 8.02 -2.61
CA GLN A 21 -17.28 9.00 -3.61
C GLN A 21 -17.89 8.74 -4.99
N ASN A 22 -17.72 9.72 -5.86
CA ASN A 22 -18.12 9.85 -7.26
C ASN A 22 -18.57 8.58 -7.98
N ARG A 23 -19.88 8.36 -8.08
CA ARG A 23 -20.50 7.17 -8.71
C ARG A 23 -20.04 6.94 -10.15
N LEU A 24 -19.81 8.02 -10.93
CA LEU A 24 -19.37 7.90 -12.33
C LEU A 24 -17.96 7.29 -12.41
N SER A 25 -17.05 7.74 -11.57
CA SER A 25 -15.69 7.17 -11.52
C SER A 25 -15.70 5.69 -11.12
N LEU A 26 -16.60 5.29 -10.20
CA LEU A 26 -16.76 3.88 -9.82
C LEU A 26 -17.33 3.03 -10.96
N VAL A 27 -18.29 3.55 -11.72
CA VAL A 27 -18.83 2.85 -12.90
C VAL A 27 -17.73 2.66 -13.95
N SER A 28 -16.95 3.72 -14.24
CA SER A 28 -15.82 3.65 -15.16
C SER A 28 -14.76 2.65 -14.71
N LEU A 29 -14.40 2.66 -13.41
CA LEU A 29 -13.45 1.71 -12.82
C LEU A 29 -13.93 0.27 -13.00
N LYS A 30 -15.19 -0.02 -12.65
CA LYS A 30 -15.78 -1.37 -12.81
C LYS A 30 -15.86 -1.80 -14.27
N PHE A 31 -16.21 -0.89 -15.17
CA PHE A 31 -16.24 -1.16 -16.60
C PHE A 31 -14.85 -1.52 -17.12
N PHE A 32 -13.86 -0.70 -16.84
CA PHE A 32 -12.47 -0.96 -17.21
C PHE A 32 -11.98 -2.30 -16.64
N THR A 33 -12.25 -2.57 -15.36
CA THR A 33 -11.89 -3.85 -14.73
C THR A 33 -12.51 -5.05 -15.46
N ARG A 34 -13.77 -4.96 -15.89
CA ARG A 34 -14.40 -6.02 -16.69
C ARG A 34 -13.73 -6.21 -18.03
N MET A 35 -13.37 -5.13 -18.71
CA MET A 35 -12.69 -5.17 -20.01
C MET A 35 -11.34 -5.88 -19.94
N THR A 36 -10.57 -5.69 -18.87
CA THR A 36 -9.26 -6.35 -18.70
C THR A 36 -9.34 -7.86 -18.48
N ALA A 37 -10.52 -8.40 -18.20
CA ALA A 37 -10.75 -9.83 -17.94
C ALA A 37 -11.70 -10.50 -18.96
N ILE A 38 -11.90 -9.89 -20.15
CA ILE A 38 -12.72 -10.51 -21.20
C ILE A 38 -12.11 -11.86 -21.59
N GLY A 39 -12.95 -12.90 -21.58
CA GLY A 39 -12.53 -14.27 -21.90
C GLY A 39 -11.84 -15.01 -20.74
N ALA A 40 -11.63 -14.38 -19.58
CA ALA A 40 -11.09 -15.06 -18.41
C ALA A 40 -12.01 -16.19 -17.93
N THR A 41 -11.42 -17.37 -17.75
CA THR A 41 -12.09 -18.51 -17.14
C THR A 41 -12.09 -18.42 -15.61
N LYS A 42 -11.11 -17.71 -15.04
CA LYS A 42 -10.97 -17.47 -13.61
C LYS A 42 -10.30 -16.12 -13.36
N LYS A 43 -10.77 -15.37 -12.36
CA LYS A 43 -10.18 -14.14 -11.86
C LYS A 43 -9.70 -14.37 -10.44
N LEU A 44 -8.40 -14.27 -10.20
CA LEU A 44 -7.82 -14.29 -8.86
C LEU A 44 -7.75 -12.85 -8.36
N ALA A 45 -8.66 -12.51 -7.46
CA ALA A 45 -8.75 -11.19 -6.87
C ALA A 45 -7.83 -11.11 -5.65
N LEU A 46 -6.70 -10.42 -5.78
CA LEU A 46 -5.81 -10.13 -4.65
C LEU A 46 -6.53 -9.25 -3.64
N SER A 47 -6.39 -9.53 -2.35
CA SER A 47 -7.14 -8.82 -1.31
C SER A 47 -6.34 -8.59 -0.04
N PHE A 48 -6.73 -7.59 0.76
CA PHE A 48 -6.21 -7.37 2.11
C PHE A 48 -6.82 -8.31 3.16
N ARG A 49 -7.90 -9.04 2.81
CA ARG A 49 -8.65 -9.92 3.75
C ARG A 49 -9.34 -11.05 3.00
N LYS A 50 -9.60 -12.13 3.72
CA LYS A 50 -10.39 -13.24 3.18
C LYS A 50 -11.81 -12.78 2.88
N MET A 51 -12.32 -13.16 1.71
CA MET A 51 -13.71 -13.02 1.32
C MET A 51 -14.18 -14.31 0.64
N ARG A 52 -15.48 -14.50 0.52
CA ARG A 52 -16.05 -15.68 -0.15
C ARG A 52 -15.74 -15.65 -1.65
N GLU A 53 -15.73 -16.79 -2.28
CA GLU A 53 -15.70 -16.90 -3.75
C GLU A 53 -17.02 -16.43 -4.36
N VAL A 54 -16.96 -15.94 -5.60
CA VAL A 54 -18.15 -15.56 -6.40
C VAL A 54 -18.12 -16.32 -7.72
N PRO A 55 -18.66 -17.58 -7.75
CA PRO A 55 -18.61 -18.43 -8.94
C PRO A 55 -19.29 -17.80 -10.17
N SER A 56 -20.41 -17.07 -9.98
CA SER A 56 -21.12 -16.36 -11.05
C SER A 56 -20.26 -15.31 -11.75
N GLU A 57 -19.34 -14.70 -11.04
CA GLU A 57 -18.37 -13.71 -11.56
C GLU A 57 -17.00 -14.36 -11.87
N ARG A 58 -16.83 -15.65 -11.61
CA ARG A 58 -15.57 -16.39 -11.74
C ARG A 58 -14.44 -15.77 -10.90
N ILE A 59 -14.78 -15.24 -9.73
CA ILE A 59 -13.85 -14.59 -8.79
C ILE A 59 -13.51 -15.57 -7.67
N VAL A 60 -12.21 -15.75 -7.47
CA VAL A 60 -11.61 -16.38 -6.29
C VAL A 60 -10.77 -15.35 -5.58
N VAL A 61 -11.05 -15.11 -4.31
CA VAL A 61 -10.30 -14.15 -3.50
C VAL A 61 -9.07 -14.84 -2.92
N VAL A 62 -7.92 -14.25 -3.18
CA VAL A 62 -6.61 -14.80 -2.81
C VAL A 62 -5.78 -13.74 -2.07
N PRO A 63 -4.81 -14.15 -1.24
CA PRO A 63 -3.89 -13.20 -0.60
C PRO A 63 -3.03 -12.48 -1.64
N PRO A 64 -2.43 -11.33 -1.28
CA PRO A 64 -1.53 -10.60 -2.16
C PRO A 64 -0.29 -11.43 -2.51
N LEU A 65 0.27 -11.19 -3.69
CA LEU A 65 1.55 -11.72 -4.11
C LEU A 65 2.65 -10.80 -3.56
N LEU A 66 3.30 -11.21 -2.49
CA LEU A 66 4.39 -10.43 -1.91
C LEU A 66 5.73 -10.85 -2.50
N ARG A 67 6.63 -9.90 -2.62
CA ARG A 67 8.01 -10.17 -3.04
C ARG A 67 8.71 -11.10 -2.04
N LYS A 68 9.55 -12.01 -2.55
CA LYS A 68 10.30 -12.96 -1.73
C LYS A 68 11.10 -12.26 -0.63
N GLU A 69 11.72 -11.14 -0.96
CA GLU A 69 12.51 -10.33 -0.05
C GLU A 69 11.69 -9.81 1.13
N VAL A 70 10.39 -9.52 0.94
CA VAL A 70 9.48 -9.14 2.02
C VAL A 70 9.16 -10.33 2.91
N LEU A 71 8.90 -11.50 2.30
CA LEU A 71 8.55 -12.73 3.04
C LEU A 71 9.72 -13.24 3.92
N GLU A 72 10.96 -13.03 3.45
CA GLU A 72 12.20 -13.47 4.14
C GLU A 72 12.75 -12.41 5.12
N THR A 73 12.25 -11.17 5.06
CA THR A 73 12.76 -10.09 5.91
C THR A 73 12.13 -10.13 7.31
N THR A 74 12.97 -10.08 8.34
CA THR A 74 12.52 -9.88 9.72
C THR A 74 12.36 -8.38 9.99
N PRO A 75 11.13 -7.91 10.29
CA PRO A 75 10.91 -6.50 10.59
C PRO A 75 11.54 -6.12 11.93
N VAL A 76 12.08 -4.90 12.00
CA VAL A 76 12.55 -4.26 13.22
C VAL A 76 11.90 -2.90 13.38
N ASN A 77 11.79 -2.39 14.60
CA ASN A 77 11.25 -1.06 14.86
C ASN A 77 12.41 -0.08 15.04
N GLY A 78 12.83 0.50 13.94
CA GLY A 78 13.79 1.60 13.95
C GLY A 78 13.16 2.92 14.38
N ASP A 79 13.97 3.99 14.40
CA ASP A 79 13.52 5.31 14.87
C ASP A 79 13.35 6.31 13.71
N TYR A 80 12.76 5.86 12.61
CA TYR A 80 12.49 6.69 11.45
C TYR A 80 11.15 6.36 10.79
N LEU A 81 10.62 7.30 10.02
CA LEU A 81 9.48 7.11 9.15
C LEU A 81 9.97 6.80 7.72
N HIS A 82 9.29 5.89 7.07
CA HIS A 82 9.49 5.56 5.66
C HIS A 82 8.33 6.09 4.82
N GLY A 83 8.60 6.53 3.59
CA GLY A 83 7.53 6.99 2.70
C GLY A 83 7.80 6.71 1.23
N TYR A 84 6.72 6.64 0.45
CA TYR A 84 6.77 6.57 -1.01
C TYR A 84 5.85 7.62 -1.64
N LEU A 85 6.43 8.45 -2.49
CA LEU A 85 5.73 9.49 -3.24
C LEU A 85 5.66 9.11 -4.72
N LEU A 86 4.49 8.72 -5.21
CA LEU A 86 4.26 8.50 -6.64
C LEU A 86 4.47 9.80 -7.45
N ASN A 87 4.11 10.94 -6.84
CA ASN A 87 4.33 12.27 -7.41
C ASN A 87 5.31 13.06 -6.54
N SER A 88 6.40 13.53 -7.14
CA SER A 88 7.41 14.34 -6.46
C SER A 88 6.88 15.68 -5.93
N GLY A 89 5.70 16.13 -6.36
CA GLY A 89 5.03 17.34 -5.85
C GLY A 89 4.77 17.30 -4.34
N PHE A 90 4.50 16.12 -3.80
CA PHE A 90 4.34 15.93 -2.34
C PHE A 90 5.63 16.14 -1.53
N SER A 91 6.80 16.25 -2.18
CA SER A 91 8.06 16.45 -1.48
C SER A 91 8.13 17.76 -0.70
N GLU A 92 7.39 18.79 -1.14
CA GLU A 92 7.35 20.08 -0.44
C GLU A 92 6.53 20.01 0.86
N GLU A 93 5.50 19.18 0.92
CA GLU A 93 4.76 18.89 2.16
C GLU A 93 5.69 18.24 3.18
N ILE A 94 6.45 17.23 2.76
CA ILE A 94 7.42 16.55 3.61
C ILE A 94 8.49 17.50 4.11
N ARG A 95 9.07 18.33 3.22
CA ARG A 95 10.07 19.34 3.60
C ARG A 95 9.51 20.37 4.57
N SER A 96 8.28 20.83 4.36
CA SER A 96 7.61 21.80 5.22
C SER A 96 7.34 21.24 6.61
N TRP A 97 6.89 20.00 6.68
CA TRP A 97 6.71 19.31 7.96
C TRP A 97 8.04 19.10 8.69
N HIS A 98 9.08 18.68 7.95
CA HIS A 98 10.41 18.43 8.51
C HIS A 98 11.06 19.70 9.11
N LYS A 99 10.82 20.88 8.53
CA LYS A 99 11.33 22.15 9.08
C LYS A 99 10.88 22.41 10.52
N VAL A 100 9.71 21.93 10.91
CA VAL A 100 9.17 22.08 12.28
C VAL A 100 9.41 20.84 13.14
N HIS A 101 9.87 19.74 12.53
CA HIS A 101 10.23 18.48 13.18
C HIS A 101 11.66 18.01 12.77
N PRO A 102 12.70 18.83 12.97
CA PRO A 102 14.03 18.59 12.38
C PRO A 102 14.75 17.37 12.94
N ASN A 103 14.29 16.82 14.08
CA ASN A 103 14.90 15.66 14.73
C ASN A 103 14.20 14.33 14.42
N VAL A 104 13.18 14.33 13.56
CA VAL A 104 12.51 13.11 13.13
C VAL A 104 13.16 12.60 11.85
N ALA A 105 13.69 11.40 11.91
CA ALA A 105 14.34 10.79 10.75
C ALA A 105 13.30 10.32 9.71
N LEU A 106 13.53 10.71 8.45
CA LEU A 106 12.66 10.44 7.30
C LEU A 106 13.46 9.88 6.13
N HIS A 107 13.06 8.71 5.64
CA HIS A 107 13.57 8.13 4.40
C HIS A 107 12.43 8.02 3.39
N ILE A 108 12.41 8.93 2.42
CA ILE A 108 11.33 9.07 1.45
C ILE A 108 11.80 8.59 0.08
N PHE A 109 11.08 7.66 -0.51
CA PHE A 109 11.32 7.20 -1.87
C PHE A 109 10.40 7.92 -2.85
N TRP A 110 10.89 8.20 -4.04
CA TRP A 110 10.16 8.85 -5.12
C TRP A 110 10.55 8.33 -6.50
N ASP A 111 9.64 8.44 -7.46
CA ASP A 111 9.91 8.13 -8.86
C ASP A 111 10.35 9.41 -9.61
N LYS A 112 11.30 10.16 -9.06
CA LYS A 112 11.87 11.32 -9.72
C LYS A 112 13.08 10.88 -10.54
N LYS A 113 12.98 11.04 -11.87
CA LYS A 113 14.08 10.78 -12.81
C LYS A 113 15.13 11.88 -12.77
N GLU A 114 16.33 11.58 -13.26
CA GLU A 114 17.43 12.55 -13.43
C GLU A 114 17.93 13.22 -12.14
N VAL A 115 17.76 12.56 -11.00
CA VAL A 115 18.35 12.98 -9.73
C VAL A 115 19.38 11.96 -9.25
N ARG A 116 20.21 12.35 -8.28
CA ARG A 116 21.12 11.41 -7.62
C ARG A 116 20.34 10.28 -6.95
N PRO A 117 20.92 9.08 -6.80
CA PRO A 117 20.27 7.96 -6.11
C PRO A 117 19.77 8.32 -4.70
N GLU A 118 20.47 9.22 -4.02
CA GLU A 118 20.07 9.83 -2.76
C GLU A 118 20.26 11.35 -2.80
N VAL A 119 19.24 12.06 -2.31
CA VAL A 119 19.27 13.51 -2.09
C VAL A 119 19.09 13.76 -0.59
N LYS A 120 20.20 13.98 0.11
CA LYS A 120 20.18 14.38 1.53
C LYS A 120 19.78 15.85 1.63
N VAL A 121 18.75 16.11 2.43
CA VAL A 121 18.35 17.47 2.81
C VAL A 121 19.17 17.91 4.02
N ASP A 122 19.27 17.02 5.02
CA ASP A 122 20.10 17.17 6.22
C ASP A 122 20.42 15.79 6.83
N SER A 123 20.73 15.73 8.14
CA SER A 123 21.04 14.48 8.84
C SER A 123 19.83 13.59 9.08
N PHE A 124 18.60 14.12 8.97
CA PHE A 124 17.38 13.43 9.30
C PHE A 124 16.41 13.26 8.12
N LEU A 125 16.56 14.00 7.02
CA LEU A 125 15.72 13.86 5.83
C LEU A 125 16.53 13.50 4.60
N SER A 126 16.25 12.33 4.03
CA SER A 126 16.76 11.89 2.74
C SER A 126 15.64 11.48 1.79
N PHE A 127 15.79 11.87 0.52
CA PHE A 127 14.97 11.35 -0.58
C PHE A 127 15.80 10.36 -1.38
N HIS A 128 15.21 9.20 -1.71
CA HIS A 128 15.88 8.12 -2.44
C HIS A 128 15.17 7.86 -3.77
N GLN A 129 15.93 7.59 -4.82
CA GLN A 129 15.35 6.99 -6.03
C GLN A 129 14.80 5.60 -5.69
N LEU A 130 13.73 5.20 -6.37
CA LEU A 130 13.14 3.88 -6.18
C LEU A 130 14.17 2.80 -6.51
N ASN A 131 14.44 1.96 -5.53
CA ASN A 131 15.30 0.79 -5.62
C ASN A 131 14.67 -0.31 -4.75
N ASP A 132 14.31 -1.43 -5.33
CA ASP A 132 13.51 -2.46 -4.68
C ASP A 132 14.12 -2.98 -3.38
N THR A 133 15.41 -3.29 -3.40
CA THR A 133 16.12 -3.82 -2.21
C THR A 133 16.19 -2.79 -1.09
N LEU A 134 16.55 -1.54 -1.42
CA LEU A 134 16.63 -0.47 -0.43
C LEU A 134 15.25 -0.11 0.11
N PHE A 135 14.24 -0.08 -0.75
CA PHE A 135 12.86 0.22 -0.36
C PHE A 135 12.35 -0.76 0.70
N ILE A 136 12.49 -2.07 0.45
CA ILE A 136 12.07 -3.11 1.40
C ILE A 136 12.86 -3.01 2.70
N ARG A 137 14.18 -2.82 2.62
CA ARG A 137 15.04 -2.67 3.80
C ARG A 137 14.60 -1.49 4.68
N TYR A 138 14.32 -0.32 4.06
CA TYR A 138 13.84 0.85 4.81
C TYR A 138 12.43 0.63 5.34
N MET A 139 11.54 0.01 4.59
CA MET A 139 10.20 -0.34 5.08
C MET A 139 10.27 -1.28 6.29
N ALA A 140 11.07 -2.33 6.21
CA ALA A 140 11.22 -3.30 7.29
C ALA A 140 11.80 -2.69 8.58
N GLY A 141 12.69 -1.70 8.45
CA GLY A 141 13.31 -1.01 9.58
C GLY A 141 12.53 0.19 10.11
N ALA A 142 11.50 0.67 9.42
CA ALA A 142 10.75 1.84 9.83
C ALA A 142 9.83 1.59 11.03
N LYS A 143 9.46 2.66 11.75
CA LYS A 143 8.36 2.60 12.73
C LYS A 143 6.99 2.72 12.08
N ALA A 144 6.88 3.38 10.92
CA ALA A 144 5.64 3.57 10.18
C ALA A 144 5.92 3.94 8.71
N TYR A 145 4.90 3.79 7.86
CA TYR A 145 4.99 3.99 6.42
C TYR A 145 3.91 4.95 5.91
N ALA A 146 4.27 5.87 5.02
CA ALA A 146 3.36 6.77 4.33
C ALA A 146 3.40 6.56 2.81
N THR A 147 2.23 6.50 2.16
CA THR A 147 2.14 6.21 0.72
C THR A 147 0.88 6.77 0.07
N THR A 148 0.88 6.85 -1.26
CA THR A 148 -0.31 7.16 -2.08
C THR A 148 -1.27 5.96 -2.26
N ALA A 149 -1.23 4.96 -1.38
CA ALA A 149 -2.14 3.81 -1.36
C ALA A 149 -2.06 2.86 -2.57
N GLY A 150 -0.86 2.60 -3.08
CA GLY A 150 -0.61 1.47 -3.99
C GLY A 150 -0.84 0.15 -3.27
N PHE A 151 -1.63 -0.77 -3.86
CA PHE A 151 -2.04 -2.02 -3.23
C PHE A 151 -0.84 -2.84 -2.70
N GLU A 152 0.16 -3.06 -3.55
CA GLU A 152 1.31 -3.92 -3.23
C GLU A 152 2.11 -3.41 -2.03
N SER A 153 2.51 -2.13 -2.04
CA SER A 153 3.31 -1.55 -0.96
C SER A 153 2.56 -1.49 0.39
N VAL A 154 1.24 -1.31 0.35
CA VAL A 154 0.40 -1.39 1.55
C VAL A 154 0.36 -2.82 2.09
N CYS A 155 0.22 -3.83 1.22
CA CYS A 155 0.28 -5.24 1.62
C CYS A 155 1.63 -5.62 2.24
N GLU A 156 2.74 -5.14 1.67
CA GLU A 156 4.08 -5.35 2.18
C GLU A 156 4.27 -4.73 3.57
N ALA A 157 3.81 -3.48 3.74
CA ALA A 157 3.84 -2.80 5.04
C ALA A 157 3.01 -3.55 6.09
N MET A 158 1.79 -4.00 5.74
CA MET A 158 0.94 -4.81 6.61
C MET A 158 1.61 -6.13 7.02
N TYR A 159 2.25 -6.82 6.07
CA TYR A 159 2.95 -8.07 6.34
C TYR A 159 4.13 -7.87 7.30
N LEU A 160 4.86 -6.77 7.14
CA LEU A 160 5.96 -6.36 8.00
C LEU A 160 5.48 -5.72 9.32
N GLY A 161 4.17 -5.65 9.55
CA GLY A 161 3.57 -5.09 10.77
C GLY A 161 3.71 -3.58 10.91
N LYS A 162 3.88 -2.86 9.80
CA LYS A 162 4.04 -1.40 9.80
C LYS A 162 2.69 -0.71 9.66
N PRO A 163 2.34 0.26 10.52
CA PRO A 163 1.18 1.11 10.33
C PRO A 163 1.34 2.00 9.11
N VAL A 164 0.26 2.22 8.37
CA VAL A 164 0.28 2.93 7.09
C VAL A 164 -0.60 4.17 7.13
N LEU A 165 -0.02 5.31 6.74
CA LEU A 165 -0.76 6.51 6.35
C LEU A 165 -0.95 6.47 4.83
N MET A 166 -2.19 6.48 4.37
CA MET A 166 -2.56 6.42 2.96
C MET A 166 -3.13 7.75 2.48
N VAL A 167 -2.53 8.30 1.40
CA VAL A 167 -2.94 9.57 0.77
C VAL A 167 -3.32 9.28 -0.69
N PRO A 168 -4.55 8.80 -0.95
CA PRO A 168 -4.97 8.40 -2.30
C PRO A 168 -5.12 9.60 -3.22
N THR A 169 -4.64 9.49 -4.46
CA THR A 169 -4.68 10.55 -5.49
C THR A 169 -5.72 10.31 -6.58
N HIS A 170 -6.24 9.10 -6.70
CA HIS A 170 -7.26 8.73 -7.68
C HIS A 170 -8.18 7.62 -7.15
N ILE A 171 -9.27 7.35 -7.88
CA ILE A 171 -10.36 6.48 -7.42
C ILE A 171 -9.93 5.07 -7.04
N GLU A 172 -9.00 4.45 -7.77
CA GLU A 172 -8.50 3.11 -7.44
C GLU A 172 -7.76 3.14 -6.11
N GLN A 173 -6.87 4.11 -5.89
CA GLN A 173 -6.17 4.29 -4.62
C GLN A 173 -7.13 4.61 -3.47
N SER A 174 -8.20 5.35 -3.73
CA SER A 174 -9.24 5.58 -2.72
C SER A 174 -9.95 4.29 -2.32
N CYS A 175 -10.24 3.41 -3.28
CA CYS A 175 -10.81 2.09 -3.01
C CYS A 175 -9.83 1.20 -2.23
N ASN A 176 -8.55 1.20 -2.64
CA ASN A 176 -7.49 0.44 -1.96
C ASN A 176 -7.34 0.90 -0.50
N ALA A 177 -7.22 2.21 -0.28
CA ALA A 177 -7.05 2.79 1.04
C ALA A 177 -8.23 2.48 1.95
N PHE A 178 -9.47 2.60 1.42
CA PHE A 178 -10.69 2.31 2.18
C PHE A 178 -10.76 0.83 2.61
N ASP A 179 -10.45 -0.11 1.72
CA ASP A 179 -10.43 -1.54 2.04
C ASP A 179 -9.27 -1.92 2.98
N ALA A 180 -8.09 -1.30 2.79
CA ALA A 180 -6.93 -1.50 3.64
C ALA A 180 -7.19 -1.06 5.10
N VAL A 181 -7.90 0.07 5.31
CA VAL A 181 -8.32 0.49 6.66
C VAL A 181 -9.22 -0.54 7.32
N GLN A 182 -10.18 -1.10 6.57
CA GLN A 182 -11.06 -2.18 7.10
C GLN A 182 -10.26 -3.45 7.45
N ALA A 183 -9.14 -3.67 6.78
CA ALA A 183 -8.22 -4.77 7.07
C ALA A 183 -7.21 -4.45 8.20
N GLY A 184 -7.25 -3.23 8.77
CA GLY A 184 -6.39 -2.82 9.86
C GLY A 184 -5.00 -2.33 9.44
N ALA A 185 -4.82 -1.85 8.20
CA ALA A 185 -3.54 -1.35 7.72
C ALA A 185 -3.10 -0.03 8.39
N GLY A 186 -4.06 0.84 8.69
CA GLY A 186 -3.77 2.17 9.22
C GLY A 186 -4.88 3.18 8.95
N VAL A 187 -4.52 4.37 8.49
CA VAL A 187 -5.44 5.50 8.31
C VAL A 187 -5.34 6.12 6.92
N VAL A 188 -6.41 6.82 6.51
CA VAL A 188 -6.46 7.63 5.28
C VAL A 188 -6.43 9.11 5.65
N ALA A 189 -5.70 9.90 4.88
CA ALA A 189 -5.68 11.36 4.98
C ALA A 189 -5.68 12.01 3.59
N ASP A 190 -5.99 13.30 3.55
CA ASP A 190 -5.98 14.08 2.30
C ASP A 190 -4.57 14.62 1.96
N ARG A 191 -3.63 14.49 2.89
CA ARG A 191 -2.25 14.96 2.77
C ARG A 191 -1.30 14.06 3.58
N PHE A 192 0.00 14.21 3.38
CA PHE A 192 1.02 13.51 4.16
C PHE A 192 1.12 14.07 5.60
N ASP A 193 0.10 13.78 6.40
CA ASP A 193 0.04 14.14 7.83
C ASP A 193 0.96 13.22 8.64
N LEU A 194 2.22 13.60 8.75
CA LEU A 194 3.22 12.80 9.46
C LEU A 194 3.07 12.86 10.99
N ASP A 195 2.32 13.84 11.53
CA ASP A 195 1.97 13.86 12.96
C ASP A 195 0.96 12.74 13.25
N ALA A 196 -0.06 12.59 12.41
CA ALA A 196 -1.00 11.47 12.49
C ALA A 196 -0.28 10.12 12.34
N LEU A 197 0.74 10.04 11.46
CA LEU A 197 1.53 8.82 11.29
C LEU A 197 2.38 8.50 12.53
N LEU A 198 2.98 9.50 13.16
CA LEU A 198 3.73 9.33 14.41
C LEU A 198 2.82 8.83 15.54
N GLU A 199 1.63 9.39 15.67
CA GLU A 199 0.66 8.93 16.68
C GLU A 199 0.19 7.51 16.39
N LEU A 200 -0.12 7.21 15.12
CA LEU A 200 -0.48 5.87 14.69
C LEU A 200 0.63 4.85 15.02
N SER A 201 1.90 5.23 14.85
CA SER A 201 3.03 4.33 15.13
C SER A 201 3.12 3.88 16.60
N ARG A 202 2.53 4.64 17.53
CA ARG A 202 2.49 4.31 18.97
C ARG A 202 1.31 3.41 19.35
N THR A 203 0.21 3.54 18.63
CA THR A 203 -1.08 2.93 19.00
C THR A 203 -1.44 1.72 18.13
N HIS A 204 -0.88 1.63 16.94
CA HIS A 204 -1.19 0.56 15.97
C HIS A 204 -0.85 -0.82 16.50
N ARG A 205 -1.72 -1.77 16.18
CA ARG A 205 -1.49 -3.20 16.42
C ARG A 205 -1.60 -3.93 15.08
N PRO A 206 -0.53 -4.62 14.65
CA PRO A 206 -0.54 -5.40 13.41
C PRO A 206 -1.65 -6.43 13.42
N ASN A 207 -2.27 -6.65 12.26
CA ASN A 207 -3.29 -7.68 12.09
C ASN A 207 -2.64 -9.05 11.84
N PRO A 208 -2.57 -9.97 12.81
CA PRO A 208 -1.92 -11.26 12.64
C PRO A 208 -2.67 -12.17 11.65
N ALA A 209 -3.97 -11.96 11.47
CA ALA A 209 -4.76 -12.74 10.52
C ALA A 209 -4.33 -12.52 9.07
N PHE A 210 -3.90 -11.28 8.72
CA PHE A 210 -3.37 -10.97 7.40
C PHE A 210 -2.07 -11.73 7.12
N SER A 211 -1.07 -11.62 8.01
CA SER A 211 0.22 -12.32 7.84
C SER A 211 0.05 -13.83 7.81
N HIS A 212 -0.85 -14.37 8.64
CA HIS A 212 -1.15 -15.80 8.65
C HIS A 212 -1.79 -16.24 7.33
N TRP A 213 -2.74 -15.45 6.79
CA TRP A 213 -3.38 -15.74 5.52
C TRP A 213 -2.38 -15.72 4.34
N VAL A 214 -1.50 -14.72 4.30
CA VAL A 214 -0.43 -14.66 3.29
C VAL A 214 0.45 -15.91 3.34
N LYS A 215 0.86 -16.33 4.54
CA LYS A 215 1.71 -17.54 4.73
C LYS A 215 1.02 -18.84 4.34
N GLN A 216 -0.31 -18.89 4.30
CA GLN A 216 -1.06 -20.07 3.87
C GLN A 216 -1.15 -20.24 2.35
N ALA A 217 -0.65 -19.28 1.59
CA ALA A 217 -0.75 -19.23 0.13
C ALA A 217 0.45 -19.89 -0.59
N ASP A 218 1.00 -20.96 -0.05
CA ASP A 218 2.18 -21.68 -0.58
C ASP A 218 2.05 -22.06 -2.07
N TRP A 219 0.85 -22.12 -2.60
CA TRP A 219 0.56 -22.46 -3.99
C TRP A 219 0.60 -21.24 -4.96
N LEU A 220 0.82 -20.04 -4.44
CA LEU A 220 0.94 -18.79 -5.23
C LEU A 220 2.41 -18.37 -5.45
N ILE A 221 3.35 -19.13 -4.94
CA ILE A 221 4.80 -18.88 -5.04
C ILE A 221 5.41 -19.79 -6.11
#